data_a50fe333d290613b3fdf4824e543b9a1
#
_entry.id   a50fe333d290613b3fdf4824e543b9a1
#
_cell.length_a   1.000
_cell.length_b   1.000
_cell.length_c   1.000
_cell.angle_alpha   90.00
_cell.angle_beta   90.00
_cell.angle_gamma   90.00
#
_symmetry.space_group_name_H-M   'P 1'
#
loop_
_entity.id
_entity.type
_entity.pdbx_description
1 polymer ?
#
loop_
_entity_poly.entity_id
_entity_poly.type
_entity_poly.pdbx_seq_one_letter_code
_entity_poly.pdbx_strand_id
1 'polypeptide(L)'
;MTERTPGAGADPGAQPRLRGDGQRPGDGPLRSDAWLRGEDEVAMAHRVTFRLAGLAATREGGRPVIGIANSASELNACNLPLRALAEAVRQGVAEAGGIPAEFGTISLGEDLMKPTAMLYRNLLAIEIEEMIRANPLDGIVILANCDKSVPGAIMGAASADIPTVVVTGGARPAAVFRGQRIGTGTALWRLWDERRAGRLDDEGWRELETCLACGTGACNTMGTASTVALLAEALGLMIPGSSTIPAGHPRGLAAAQEAGRCAVAAVHAGRRPSGILSPGAFANAIRVLHAAGGSTNAVIHLAAIAGRVGVPLPLDDLARLGADVPVLADVQPSGEGLMQDFDAAGGLPALLGELSALLDAGAATVCGLTTGEIAAAAPAASGAIRPASRPLRPGGAFAVVRGSLAPDGAIIKTSAATPGLLRHRGPAVVFHGYQDMRQRVDDPGLPVTADSVLVLAGCGPVGGPGMPEWGMIPIPAKLAAAGISDMVRVTDARMSGTSYGTVVLHAAPEAAIGGPLALVADGDMICLDAEAGSISLDVPAEEIARRRAAWAPPAPGHLRGWPALYRDHVLQAPQGCDLDFLVAPTPAHRRFVEPVVGRS
;
A
#
# COMPACT_ATOMS: atom_id res chain seq x y z
N MET A 1 -36.48 59.27 36.14
CA MET A 1 -36.00 59.01 34.78
C MET A 1 -34.55 58.58 34.90
N THR A 2 -34.32 57.31 34.94
CA THR A 2 -33.00 56.71 34.92
C THR A 2 -33.03 55.50 33.95
N GLU A 3 -32.38 55.67 32.80
CA GLU A 3 -32.28 54.66 31.76
C GLU A 3 -31.45 53.46 32.24
N ARG A 4 -32.00 52.29 32.06
CA ARG A 4 -31.28 51.02 32.21
C ARG A 4 -30.71 50.60 30.84
N THR A 5 -29.40 50.50 30.73
CA THR A 5 -28.67 49.90 29.62
C THR A 5 -28.88 48.38 29.61
N PRO A 6 -29.11 47.74 28.45
CA PRO A 6 -29.25 46.29 28.36
C PRO A 6 -27.88 45.61 28.47
N GLY A 7 -27.86 44.49 29.22
CA GLY A 7 -26.70 43.65 29.40
C GLY A 7 -26.23 43.00 28.09
N ALA A 8 -24.92 42.87 27.95
CA ALA A 8 -24.24 42.23 26.86
C ALA A 8 -24.62 40.73 26.77
N GLY A 9 -25.16 40.34 25.63
CA GLY A 9 -25.44 38.95 25.28
C GLY A 9 -24.17 38.14 25.17
N ALA A 10 -24.21 36.95 25.73
CA ALA A 10 -23.17 35.96 25.56
C ALA A 10 -23.10 35.52 24.10
N ASP A 11 -21.90 35.58 23.53
CA ASP A 11 -21.57 35.09 22.19
C ASP A 11 -21.64 33.54 22.16
N PRO A 12 -22.55 32.92 21.38
CA PRO A 12 -22.66 31.47 21.30
C PRO A 12 -21.56 30.81 20.46
N GLY A 13 -20.53 31.57 20.02
CA GLY A 13 -19.42 31.10 19.15
C GLY A 13 -18.08 30.92 19.84
N ALA A 14 -17.99 30.97 21.17
CA ALA A 14 -16.72 30.77 21.88
C ALA A 14 -16.24 29.31 21.77
N GLN A 15 -15.45 29.00 20.74
CA GLN A 15 -14.73 27.75 20.64
C GLN A 15 -13.76 27.60 21.83
N PRO A 16 -13.60 26.38 22.40
CA PRO A 16 -12.61 26.17 23.45
C PRO A 16 -11.21 26.51 22.91
N ARG A 17 -10.54 27.44 23.57
CA ARG A 17 -9.17 27.85 23.25
C ARG A 17 -8.27 26.64 23.33
N LEU A 18 -7.55 26.34 22.24
CA LEU A 18 -6.42 25.44 22.24
C LEU A 18 -5.44 25.88 23.34
N ARG A 19 -5.09 24.98 24.23
CA ARG A 19 -4.15 25.25 25.33
C ARG A 19 -2.81 25.66 24.75
N GLY A 20 -2.27 26.76 25.28
CA GLY A 20 -0.99 27.32 24.86
C GLY A 20 0.20 26.41 25.21
N ASP A 21 1.25 26.61 24.46
CA ASP A 21 2.57 25.99 24.60
C ASP A 21 3.06 26.01 26.05
N GLY A 22 3.19 24.83 26.67
CA GLY A 22 3.75 24.70 28.02
C GLY A 22 3.39 23.44 28.80
N GLN A 23 2.43 22.61 28.34
CA GLN A 23 2.14 21.32 28.99
C GLN A 23 3.02 20.22 28.42
N ARG A 24 3.61 19.41 29.33
CA ARG A 24 4.35 18.20 28.93
C ARG A 24 3.43 17.28 28.12
N PRO A 25 3.92 16.62 27.06
CA PRO A 25 3.18 15.57 26.40
C PRO A 25 2.72 14.54 27.46
N GLY A 26 1.43 14.21 27.50
CA GLY A 26 0.86 13.21 28.41
C GLY A 26 0.04 13.74 29.59
N ASP A 27 0.09 15.04 29.94
CA ASP A 27 -0.69 15.61 31.07
C ASP A 27 -2.11 16.09 30.68
N GLY A 28 -2.53 15.87 29.43
CA GLY A 28 -3.85 16.25 28.95
C GLY A 28 -4.91 15.16 29.22
N PRO A 29 -6.23 15.52 29.27
CA PRO A 29 -7.29 14.54 29.34
C PRO A 29 -7.25 13.63 28.10
N LEU A 30 -7.53 12.33 28.31
CA LEU A 30 -7.70 11.37 27.21
C LEU A 30 -8.95 11.72 26.40
N ARG A 31 -8.96 11.38 25.11
CA ARG A 31 -10.14 11.56 24.26
C ARG A 31 -11.33 10.75 24.79
N SER A 32 -11.07 9.53 25.25
CA SER A 32 -12.05 8.63 25.86
C SER A 32 -12.68 9.16 27.15
N ASP A 33 -12.02 10.11 27.83
CA ASP A 33 -12.57 10.73 29.05
C ASP A 33 -13.90 11.46 28.78
N ALA A 34 -14.11 11.98 27.56
CA ALA A 34 -15.39 12.62 27.18
C ALA A 34 -16.57 11.64 27.20
N TRP A 35 -16.35 10.35 27.02
CA TRP A 35 -17.35 9.29 27.08
C TRP A 35 -17.45 8.61 28.44
N LEU A 36 -16.30 8.42 29.09
CA LEU A 36 -16.21 7.49 30.23
C LEU A 36 -16.12 8.18 31.58
N ARG A 37 -15.59 9.42 31.62
CA ARG A 37 -15.40 10.18 32.86
C ARG A 37 -16.61 11.07 33.12
N GLY A 38 -17.15 11.00 34.33
CA GLY A 38 -18.31 11.81 34.72
C GLY A 38 -19.33 11.02 35.55
N GLU A 39 -20.28 11.74 36.12
CA GLU A 39 -21.32 11.21 37.01
C GLU A 39 -22.71 11.19 36.38
N ASP A 40 -22.84 11.73 35.16
CA ASP A 40 -24.11 11.78 34.45
C ASP A 40 -24.56 10.42 33.93
N GLU A 41 -25.78 10.35 33.45
CA GLU A 41 -26.40 9.14 32.93
C GLU A 41 -25.73 8.64 31.63
N VAL A 42 -25.18 9.55 30.83
CA VAL A 42 -24.51 9.22 29.54
C VAL A 42 -23.21 8.48 29.82
N ALA A 43 -22.34 9.05 30.64
CA ALA A 43 -21.07 8.43 31.03
C ALA A 43 -21.31 7.10 31.78
N MET A 44 -22.36 7.00 32.61
CA MET A 44 -22.75 5.75 33.25
C MET A 44 -23.15 4.70 32.23
N ALA A 45 -23.97 5.02 31.23
CA ALA A 45 -24.40 4.08 30.20
C ALA A 45 -23.21 3.57 29.38
N HIS A 46 -22.27 4.45 29.02
CA HIS A 46 -21.05 4.07 28.31
C HIS A 46 -20.18 3.10 29.12
N ARG A 47 -19.97 3.36 30.42
CA ARG A 47 -19.24 2.42 31.31
C ARG A 47 -19.97 1.09 31.48
N VAL A 48 -21.30 1.06 31.50
CA VAL A 48 -22.06 -0.19 31.50
C VAL A 48 -21.80 -0.96 30.24
N THR A 49 -21.81 -0.33 29.05
CA THR A 49 -21.49 -0.97 27.77
C THR A 49 -20.07 -1.56 27.78
N PHE A 50 -19.08 -0.82 28.28
CA PHE A 50 -17.71 -1.34 28.41
C PHE A 50 -17.64 -2.56 29.31
N ARG A 51 -18.35 -2.55 30.46
CA ARG A 51 -18.39 -3.72 31.37
C ARG A 51 -19.05 -4.94 30.74
N LEU A 52 -20.13 -4.74 29.97
CA LEU A 52 -20.77 -5.84 29.23
C LEU A 52 -19.83 -6.48 28.21
N ALA A 53 -18.92 -5.69 27.62
CA ALA A 53 -17.87 -6.16 26.73
C ALA A 53 -16.64 -6.72 27.47
N GLY A 54 -16.64 -6.78 28.80
CA GLY A 54 -15.49 -7.24 29.60
C GLY A 54 -14.35 -6.22 29.69
N LEU A 55 -14.60 -4.97 29.33
CA LEU A 55 -13.59 -3.88 29.35
C LEU A 55 -13.64 -3.14 30.70
N ALA A 56 -12.47 -2.92 31.31
CA ALA A 56 -12.33 -2.35 32.65
C ALA A 56 -12.32 -0.81 32.66
N ALA A 57 -13.42 -0.17 32.25
CA ALA A 57 -13.57 1.28 32.35
C ALA A 57 -13.90 1.72 33.78
N THR A 58 -13.24 2.79 34.25
CA THR A 58 -13.45 3.40 35.58
C THR A 58 -13.97 4.82 35.46
N ARG A 59 -14.53 5.35 36.56
CA ARG A 59 -15.02 6.75 36.64
C ARG A 59 -13.87 7.77 36.64
N GLU A 60 -12.74 7.38 37.19
CA GLU A 60 -11.58 8.23 37.35
C GLU A 60 -10.92 8.56 35.99
N GLY A 61 -11.13 7.72 34.95
CA GLY A 61 -10.46 7.84 33.68
C GLY A 61 -8.97 7.51 33.75
N GLY A 62 -8.18 8.08 32.85
CA GLY A 62 -6.71 8.00 32.89
C GLY A 62 -6.11 6.71 32.32
N ARG A 63 -6.93 5.77 31.88
CA ARG A 63 -6.49 4.55 31.16
C ARG A 63 -6.82 4.69 29.68
N PRO A 64 -5.80 4.76 28.78
CA PRO A 64 -6.07 4.90 27.36
C PRO A 64 -6.87 3.73 26.79
N VAL A 65 -7.89 4.02 26.00
CA VAL A 65 -8.62 3.02 25.22
C VAL A 65 -7.91 2.84 23.89
N ILE A 66 -7.38 1.64 23.68
CA ILE A 66 -6.65 1.28 22.45
C ILE A 66 -7.55 0.40 21.59
N GLY A 67 -7.97 0.93 20.45
CA GLY A 67 -8.66 0.15 19.42
C GLY A 67 -7.72 -0.91 18.82
N ILE A 68 -8.22 -2.11 18.61
CA ILE A 68 -7.50 -3.17 17.88
C ILE A 68 -8.32 -3.47 16.63
N ALA A 69 -7.94 -2.83 15.51
CA ALA A 69 -8.61 -3.00 14.22
C ALA A 69 -8.12 -4.29 13.56
N ASN A 70 -8.92 -5.34 13.61
CA ASN A 70 -8.52 -6.68 13.18
C ASN A 70 -9.18 -7.08 11.85
N SER A 71 -8.37 -7.26 10.81
CA SER A 71 -8.82 -7.67 9.48
C SER A 71 -8.72 -9.20 9.23
N ALA A 72 -8.63 -10.03 10.27
CA ALA A 72 -8.59 -11.48 10.13
C ALA A 72 -9.89 -12.03 9.52
N SER A 73 -9.77 -12.91 8.52
CA SER A 73 -10.92 -13.52 7.84
C SER A 73 -10.53 -14.86 7.19
N GLU A 74 -11.45 -15.82 7.15
CA GLU A 74 -11.27 -17.08 6.41
C GLU A 74 -11.30 -16.89 4.89
N LEU A 75 -11.89 -15.80 4.42
CA LEU A 75 -11.88 -15.40 3.01
C LEU A 75 -10.56 -14.75 2.57
N ASN A 76 -9.57 -14.65 3.49
CA ASN A 76 -8.28 -14.02 3.22
C ASN A 76 -7.16 -14.76 3.97
N ALA A 77 -6.54 -15.73 3.33
CA ALA A 77 -5.46 -16.53 3.90
C ALA A 77 -4.26 -15.69 4.35
N CYS A 78 -4.03 -14.51 3.72
CA CYS A 78 -2.98 -13.59 4.14
C CYS A 78 -3.20 -13.05 5.56
N ASN A 79 -4.45 -12.80 5.95
CA ASN A 79 -4.82 -12.18 7.23
C ASN A 79 -5.14 -13.18 8.35
N LEU A 80 -5.17 -14.49 8.07
CA LEU A 80 -5.45 -15.51 9.11
C LEU A 80 -4.47 -15.48 10.30
N PRO A 81 -3.15 -15.23 10.13
CA PRO A 81 -2.22 -15.14 11.27
C PRO A 81 -2.58 -14.07 12.29
N LEU A 82 -3.33 -13.04 11.90
CA LEU A 82 -3.70 -11.90 12.75
C LEU A 82 -4.56 -12.31 13.95
N ARG A 83 -5.29 -13.43 13.88
CA ARG A 83 -6.09 -13.95 15.02
C ARG A 83 -5.24 -14.16 16.28
N ALA A 84 -4.08 -14.82 16.12
CA ALA A 84 -3.18 -15.05 17.24
C ALA A 84 -2.47 -13.78 17.71
N LEU A 85 -2.15 -12.87 16.77
CA LEU A 85 -1.49 -11.62 17.07
C LEU A 85 -2.41 -10.65 17.83
N ALA A 86 -3.71 -10.67 17.58
CA ALA A 86 -4.69 -9.84 18.29
C ALA A 86 -4.64 -10.07 19.81
N GLU A 87 -4.55 -11.32 20.25
CA GLU A 87 -4.44 -11.64 21.66
C GLU A 87 -3.13 -11.14 22.28
N ALA A 88 -2.02 -11.27 21.56
CA ALA A 88 -0.74 -10.73 22.03
C ALA A 88 -0.76 -9.19 22.16
N VAL A 89 -1.37 -8.48 21.20
CA VAL A 89 -1.58 -7.03 21.29
C VAL A 89 -2.44 -6.68 22.49
N ARG A 90 -3.55 -7.40 22.72
CA ARG A 90 -4.45 -7.22 23.87
C ARG A 90 -3.68 -7.30 25.19
N GLN A 91 -2.82 -8.33 25.34
CA GLN A 91 -1.98 -8.50 26.52
C GLN A 91 -1.02 -7.33 26.71
N GLY A 92 -0.33 -6.91 25.63
CA GLY A 92 0.60 -5.77 25.69
C GLY A 92 -0.08 -4.46 26.09
N VAL A 93 -1.28 -4.19 25.56
CA VAL A 93 -2.08 -3.02 25.96
C VAL A 93 -2.45 -3.09 27.45
N ALA A 94 -2.93 -4.24 27.93
CA ALA A 94 -3.34 -4.41 29.32
C ALA A 94 -2.16 -4.29 30.29
N GLU A 95 -0.99 -4.88 29.97
CA GLU A 95 0.25 -4.77 30.75
C GLU A 95 0.73 -3.32 30.88
N ALA A 96 0.56 -2.51 29.84
CA ALA A 96 0.91 -1.09 29.85
C ALA A 96 -0.15 -0.22 30.52
N GLY A 97 -1.23 -0.80 31.07
CA GLY A 97 -2.30 -0.08 31.79
C GLY A 97 -3.41 0.46 30.90
N GLY A 98 -3.40 0.18 29.60
CA GLY A 98 -4.47 0.56 28.68
C GLY A 98 -5.70 -0.35 28.76
N ILE A 99 -6.73 -0.02 27.99
CA ILE A 99 -7.96 -0.79 27.81
C ILE A 99 -8.01 -1.26 26.35
N PRO A 100 -7.81 -2.55 26.04
CA PRO A 100 -7.84 -3.07 24.67
C PRO A 100 -9.29 -3.26 24.21
N ALA A 101 -9.68 -2.62 23.13
CA ALA A 101 -10.99 -2.72 22.51
C ALA A 101 -10.87 -3.21 21.05
N GLU A 102 -11.09 -4.51 20.83
CA GLU A 102 -11.00 -5.12 19.50
C GLU A 102 -12.29 -4.93 18.70
N PHE A 103 -12.14 -4.64 17.41
CA PHE A 103 -13.23 -4.63 16.43
C PHE A 103 -12.78 -5.21 15.09
N GLY A 104 -13.71 -5.88 14.39
CA GLY A 104 -13.45 -6.41 13.05
C GLY A 104 -13.53 -5.33 11.99
N THR A 105 -12.73 -5.49 10.93
CA THR A 105 -12.75 -4.62 9.76
C THR A 105 -12.90 -5.44 8.47
N ILE A 106 -13.19 -4.76 7.35
CA ILE A 106 -13.17 -5.40 6.04
C ILE A 106 -11.80 -6.03 5.80
N SER A 107 -11.80 -7.32 5.44
CA SER A 107 -10.59 -8.07 5.11
C SER A 107 -10.35 -8.08 3.61
N LEU A 108 -9.39 -7.29 3.15
CA LEU A 108 -9.10 -7.14 1.73
C LEU A 108 -8.09 -8.19 1.28
N GLY A 109 -8.55 -9.20 0.52
CA GLY A 109 -7.74 -10.29 -0.03
C GLY A 109 -7.77 -10.31 -1.54
N GLU A 110 -6.63 -10.08 -2.21
CA GLU A 110 -6.56 -9.98 -3.68
C GLU A 110 -6.92 -11.30 -4.37
N ASP A 111 -6.64 -12.44 -3.72
CA ASP A 111 -6.86 -13.77 -4.33
C ASP A 111 -8.34 -14.03 -4.66
N LEU A 112 -9.26 -13.67 -3.75
CA LEU A 112 -10.69 -13.99 -3.88
C LEU A 112 -11.56 -12.79 -4.25
N MET A 113 -11.22 -11.57 -3.83
CA MET A 113 -12.04 -10.38 -4.12
C MET A 113 -11.92 -9.95 -5.58
N LYS A 114 -13.06 -9.74 -6.24
CA LYS A 114 -13.13 -9.35 -7.65
C LYS A 114 -13.94 -8.05 -7.83
N PRO A 115 -13.60 -7.21 -8.80
CA PRO A 115 -12.52 -7.38 -9.78
C PRO A 115 -11.12 -7.29 -9.16
N THR A 116 -10.94 -6.63 -8.03
CA THR A 116 -9.70 -6.48 -7.24
C THR A 116 -10.01 -5.98 -5.83
N ALA A 117 -9.21 -6.35 -4.85
CA ALA A 117 -9.29 -5.82 -3.49
C ALA A 117 -9.04 -4.29 -3.45
N MET A 118 -8.33 -3.74 -4.44
CA MET A 118 -8.05 -2.30 -4.54
C MET A 118 -9.32 -1.44 -4.65
N LEU A 119 -10.37 -1.94 -5.27
CA LEU A 119 -11.67 -1.25 -5.33
C LEU A 119 -12.18 -0.89 -3.92
N TYR A 120 -11.87 -1.72 -2.93
CA TYR A 120 -12.35 -1.57 -1.55
C TYR A 120 -11.34 -0.95 -0.59
N ARG A 121 -10.10 -0.60 -1.05
CA ARG A 121 -9.08 0.01 -0.21
C ARG A 121 -9.56 1.32 0.44
N ASN A 122 -10.18 2.19 -0.33
CA ASN A 122 -10.68 3.47 0.18
C ASN A 122 -11.91 3.28 1.10
N LEU A 123 -12.72 2.24 0.87
CA LEU A 123 -13.83 1.88 1.76
C LEU A 123 -13.32 1.43 3.14
N LEU A 124 -12.26 0.60 3.18
CA LEU A 124 -11.59 0.25 4.44
C LEU A 124 -11.01 1.48 5.13
N ALA A 125 -10.42 2.41 4.37
CA ALA A 125 -9.89 3.66 4.94
C ALA A 125 -11.00 4.51 5.59
N ILE A 126 -12.16 4.62 4.94
CA ILE A 126 -13.34 5.29 5.51
C ILE A 126 -13.80 4.56 6.76
N GLU A 127 -13.93 3.23 6.72
CA GLU A 127 -14.35 2.42 7.87
C GLU A 127 -13.45 2.66 9.08
N ILE A 128 -12.13 2.59 8.93
CA ILE A 128 -11.16 2.81 10.01
C ILE A 128 -11.28 4.24 10.56
N GLU A 129 -11.33 5.24 9.69
CA GLU A 129 -11.47 6.64 10.09
C GLU A 129 -12.73 6.86 10.89
N GLU A 130 -13.90 6.39 10.43
CA GLU A 130 -15.18 6.59 11.08
C GLU A 130 -15.30 5.76 12.37
N MET A 131 -14.74 4.54 12.42
CA MET A 131 -14.69 3.78 13.67
C MET A 131 -13.87 4.49 14.75
N ILE A 132 -12.77 5.14 14.37
CA ILE A 132 -11.98 5.95 15.31
C ILE A 132 -12.78 7.18 15.75
N ARG A 133 -13.43 7.88 14.82
CA ARG A 133 -14.17 9.13 15.09
C ARG A 133 -15.38 8.91 15.99
N ALA A 134 -16.14 7.86 15.73
CA ALA A 134 -17.39 7.58 16.42
C ALA A 134 -17.21 6.92 17.80
N ASN A 135 -16.04 6.38 18.12
CA ASN A 135 -15.80 5.60 19.34
C ASN A 135 -14.76 6.24 20.26
N PRO A 136 -14.77 5.93 21.56
CA PRO A 136 -13.89 6.52 22.57
C PRO A 136 -12.46 5.95 22.51
N LEU A 137 -11.80 6.05 21.36
CA LEU A 137 -10.45 5.53 21.15
C LEU A 137 -9.39 6.63 21.34
N ASP A 138 -8.37 6.37 22.13
CA ASP A 138 -7.22 7.25 22.35
C ASP A 138 -6.05 6.92 21.44
N GLY A 139 -5.97 5.67 20.99
CA GLY A 139 -4.98 5.16 20.04
C GLY A 139 -5.51 3.91 19.35
N ILE A 140 -4.77 3.43 18.34
CA ILE A 140 -5.17 2.26 17.56
C ILE A 140 -3.96 1.36 17.24
N VAL A 141 -4.15 0.04 17.33
CA VAL A 141 -3.28 -0.95 16.71
C VAL A 141 -4.00 -1.55 15.50
N ILE A 142 -3.39 -1.42 14.34
CA ILE A 142 -3.88 -1.98 13.08
C ILE A 142 -3.30 -3.38 12.92
N LEU A 143 -4.17 -4.39 12.79
CA LEU A 143 -3.82 -5.75 12.41
C LEU A 143 -4.20 -5.98 10.95
N ALA A 144 -3.22 -5.90 10.05
CA ALA A 144 -3.40 -6.06 8.61
C ALA A 144 -2.17 -6.73 7.98
N ASN A 145 -2.34 -7.56 6.96
CA ASN A 145 -1.21 -8.27 6.35
C ASN A 145 -1.26 -8.31 4.81
N CYS A 146 -2.44 -8.24 4.20
CA CYS A 146 -2.57 -8.24 2.75
C CYS A 146 -2.27 -6.86 2.15
N ASP A 147 -1.93 -6.86 0.88
CA ASP A 147 -1.39 -5.76 0.10
C ASP A 147 -2.29 -4.50 0.00
N LYS A 148 -3.60 -4.63 0.23
CA LYS A 148 -4.54 -3.49 0.26
C LYS A 148 -5.04 -3.19 1.68
N SER A 149 -5.00 -4.20 2.59
CA SER A 149 -5.42 -4.02 3.99
C SER A 149 -4.48 -3.07 4.74
N VAL A 150 -3.16 -3.25 4.58
CA VAL A 150 -2.16 -2.42 5.26
C VAL A 150 -2.29 -0.94 4.86
N PRO A 151 -2.18 -0.56 3.56
CA PRO A 151 -2.25 0.85 3.19
C PRO A 151 -3.64 1.45 3.44
N GLY A 152 -4.74 0.70 3.21
CA GLY A 152 -6.09 1.19 3.46
C GLY A 152 -6.32 1.56 4.93
N ALA A 153 -5.87 0.71 5.85
CA ALA A 153 -6.01 0.98 7.28
C ALA A 153 -5.08 2.14 7.75
N ILE A 154 -3.86 2.24 7.21
CA ILE A 154 -2.97 3.38 7.48
C ILE A 154 -3.61 4.69 6.99
N MET A 155 -4.22 4.71 5.79
CA MET A 155 -4.91 5.88 5.26
C MET A 155 -6.01 6.37 6.21
N GLY A 156 -6.85 5.47 6.73
CA GLY A 156 -7.92 5.82 7.66
C GLY A 156 -7.40 6.35 8.99
N ALA A 157 -6.41 5.66 9.58
CA ALA A 157 -5.81 6.09 10.85
C ALA A 157 -5.04 7.42 10.71
N ALA A 158 -4.37 7.64 9.57
CA ALA A 158 -3.67 8.88 9.27
C ALA A 158 -4.64 10.07 9.12
N SER A 159 -5.83 9.85 8.54
CA SER A 159 -6.88 10.87 8.47
C SER A 159 -7.45 11.22 9.86
N ALA A 160 -7.63 10.21 10.72
CA ALA A 160 -8.13 10.41 12.08
C ALA A 160 -7.09 11.02 13.04
N ASP A 161 -5.81 10.90 12.70
CA ASP A 161 -4.67 11.47 13.42
C ASP A 161 -4.60 11.12 14.92
N ILE A 162 -4.86 9.86 15.27
CA ILE A 162 -4.61 9.34 16.63
C ILE A 162 -3.35 8.46 16.65
N PRO A 163 -2.69 8.28 17.82
CA PRO A 163 -1.55 7.37 17.95
C PRO A 163 -1.82 6.00 17.32
N THR A 164 -0.97 5.60 16.38
CA THR A 164 -1.22 4.44 15.51
C THR A 164 0.00 3.54 15.46
N VAL A 165 -0.17 2.24 15.72
CA VAL A 165 0.83 1.20 15.54
C VAL A 165 0.31 0.17 14.56
N VAL A 166 1.14 -0.26 13.61
CA VAL A 166 0.79 -1.30 12.63
C VAL A 166 1.47 -2.62 13.02
N VAL A 167 0.74 -3.71 12.91
CA VAL A 167 1.23 -5.09 13.09
C VAL A 167 0.84 -5.90 11.88
N THR A 168 1.81 -6.56 11.26
CA THR A 168 1.59 -7.43 10.11
C THR A 168 1.74 -8.90 10.48
N GLY A 169 1.03 -9.78 9.76
CA GLY A 169 1.02 -11.21 10.02
C GLY A 169 2.21 -11.97 9.41
N GLY A 170 3.07 -11.30 8.65
CA GLY A 170 4.24 -11.86 8.01
C GLY A 170 3.96 -12.67 6.74
N ALA A 171 5.05 -13.07 6.08
CA ALA A 171 5.01 -13.88 4.87
C ALA A 171 4.84 -15.37 5.20
N ARG A 172 4.09 -16.11 4.36
CA ARG A 172 3.93 -17.56 4.47
C ARG A 172 5.24 -18.31 4.24
N PRO A 173 5.38 -19.58 4.70
CA PRO A 173 6.56 -20.38 4.44
C PRO A 173 6.88 -20.54 2.95
N ALA A 174 8.11 -20.94 2.62
CA ALA A 174 8.50 -21.27 1.26
C ALA A 174 7.78 -22.56 0.82
N ALA A 175 7.24 -22.56 -0.40
CA ALA A 175 6.79 -23.78 -1.05
C ALA A 175 8.01 -24.57 -1.58
N VAL A 176 7.85 -25.90 -1.69
CA VAL A 176 8.85 -26.77 -2.31
C VAL A 176 8.19 -27.51 -3.47
N PHE A 177 8.68 -27.26 -4.69
CA PHE A 177 8.20 -27.90 -5.90
C PHE A 177 9.37 -28.64 -6.57
N ARG A 178 9.25 -29.95 -6.73
CA ARG A 178 10.27 -30.84 -7.32
C ARG A 178 11.66 -30.65 -6.71
N GLY A 179 11.71 -30.54 -5.37
CA GLY A 179 12.94 -30.39 -4.61
C GLY A 179 13.52 -28.96 -4.59
N GLN A 180 12.91 -28.00 -5.26
CA GLN A 180 13.33 -26.61 -5.27
C GLN A 180 12.41 -25.74 -4.41
N ARG A 181 13.00 -24.84 -3.61
CA ARG A 181 12.26 -23.77 -2.92
C ARG A 181 11.74 -22.77 -3.94
N ILE A 182 10.45 -22.47 -3.89
CA ILE A 182 9.81 -21.53 -4.80
C ILE A 182 9.07 -20.45 -4.05
N GLY A 183 9.04 -19.24 -4.64
CA GLY A 183 8.24 -18.12 -4.18
C GLY A 183 6.80 -18.25 -4.64
N THR A 184 5.86 -18.13 -3.69
CA THR A 184 4.44 -18.03 -4.03
C THR A 184 4.17 -16.75 -4.84
N GLY A 185 3.47 -16.84 -5.93
CA GLY A 185 3.25 -15.73 -6.87
C GLY A 185 4.24 -15.74 -8.02
N THR A 186 5.52 -15.41 -7.83
CA THR A 186 6.52 -15.37 -8.91
C THR A 186 6.65 -16.72 -9.62
N ALA A 187 6.72 -17.82 -8.87
CA ALA A 187 6.75 -19.15 -9.46
C ALA A 187 5.44 -19.53 -10.17
N LEU A 188 4.29 -19.10 -9.64
CA LEU A 188 3.00 -19.32 -10.30
C LEU A 188 2.98 -18.72 -11.71
N TRP A 189 3.42 -17.47 -11.85
CA TRP A 189 3.45 -16.80 -13.16
C TRP A 189 4.40 -17.50 -14.12
N ARG A 190 5.62 -17.82 -13.68
CA ARG A 190 6.60 -18.51 -14.50
C ARG A 190 6.11 -19.90 -14.93
N LEU A 191 5.58 -20.70 -14.01
CA LEU A 191 5.13 -22.06 -14.30
C LEU A 191 3.81 -22.06 -15.11
N TRP A 192 3.01 -21.00 -15.02
CA TRP A 192 1.88 -20.79 -15.92
C TRP A 192 2.34 -20.57 -17.37
N ASP A 193 3.38 -19.76 -17.58
CA ASP A 193 3.98 -19.57 -18.91
C ASP A 193 4.58 -20.88 -19.45
N GLU A 194 5.25 -21.67 -18.60
CA GLU A 194 5.73 -23.02 -18.98
C GLU A 194 4.58 -23.94 -19.39
N ARG A 195 3.45 -23.88 -18.68
CA ARG A 195 2.25 -24.65 -19.02
C ARG A 195 1.65 -24.20 -20.37
N ARG A 196 1.53 -22.91 -20.60
CA ARG A 196 1.04 -22.36 -21.89
C ARG A 196 1.98 -22.68 -23.06
N ALA A 197 3.26 -22.81 -22.79
CA ALA A 197 4.25 -23.25 -23.77
C ALA A 197 4.31 -24.78 -23.96
N GLY A 198 3.47 -25.55 -23.25
CA GLY A 198 3.43 -27.01 -23.36
C GLY A 198 4.58 -27.74 -22.64
N ARG A 199 5.37 -27.07 -21.79
CA ARG A 199 6.50 -27.65 -21.06
C ARG A 199 6.15 -28.14 -19.66
N LEU A 200 4.99 -27.80 -19.12
CA LEU A 200 4.44 -28.30 -17.86
C LEU A 200 3.10 -29.00 -18.14
N ASP A 201 3.00 -30.26 -17.81
CA ASP A 201 1.81 -31.09 -18.00
C ASP A 201 0.76 -30.89 -16.89
N ASP A 202 -0.39 -31.58 -17.02
CA ASP A 202 -1.48 -31.50 -16.07
C ASP A 202 -1.15 -32.10 -14.70
N GLU A 203 -0.28 -33.08 -14.63
CA GLU A 203 0.17 -33.67 -13.37
C GLU A 203 1.07 -32.70 -12.61
N GLY A 204 2.07 -32.12 -13.27
CA GLY A 204 2.93 -31.09 -12.69
C GLY A 204 2.16 -29.84 -12.25
N TRP A 205 1.08 -29.48 -12.97
CA TRP A 205 0.22 -28.37 -12.58
C TRP A 205 -0.55 -28.64 -11.28
N ARG A 206 -1.09 -29.86 -11.12
CA ARG A 206 -1.77 -30.29 -9.88
C ARG A 206 -0.80 -30.45 -8.71
N GLU A 207 0.42 -30.93 -8.97
CA GLU A 207 1.49 -30.99 -7.96
C GLU A 207 1.82 -29.57 -7.45
N LEU A 208 1.97 -28.61 -8.36
CA LEU A 208 2.24 -27.21 -8.02
C LEU A 208 1.14 -26.61 -7.14
N GLU A 209 -0.14 -26.84 -7.47
CA GLU A 209 -1.29 -26.36 -6.66
C GLU A 209 -1.17 -26.84 -5.21
N THR A 210 -0.86 -28.12 -5.02
CA THR A 210 -0.66 -28.70 -3.69
C THR A 210 0.53 -28.07 -2.96
N CYS A 211 1.66 -27.87 -3.65
CA CYS A 211 2.85 -27.26 -3.07
C CYS A 211 2.64 -25.79 -2.67
N LEU A 212 1.88 -25.01 -3.44
CA LEU A 212 1.61 -23.60 -3.16
C LEU A 212 0.70 -23.39 -1.94
N ALA A 213 -0.06 -24.40 -1.50
CA ALA A 213 -0.83 -24.39 -0.26
C ALA A 213 0.04 -24.63 0.99
N CYS A 214 1.20 -23.97 1.07
CA CYS A 214 2.26 -24.22 2.06
C CYS A 214 2.04 -23.55 3.44
N GLY A 215 0.94 -22.81 3.63
CA GLY A 215 0.60 -22.16 4.90
C GLY A 215 -0.09 -20.81 4.72
N THR A 216 -0.52 -20.22 5.83
CA THR A 216 -1.16 -18.89 5.86
C THR A 216 -0.14 -17.79 5.99
N GLY A 217 -0.51 -16.57 5.58
CA GLY A 217 0.36 -15.40 5.55
C GLY A 217 0.41 -14.76 4.17
N ALA A 218 1.10 -13.63 4.05
CA ALA A 218 1.30 -12.92 2.79
C ALA A 218 2.18 -13.72 1.81
N CYS A 219 2.25 -13.30 0.54
CA CYS A 219 3.21 -13.87 -0.41
C CYS A 219 4.64 -13.75 0.13
N ASN A 220 5.46 -14.79 -0.08
CA ASN A 220 6.80 -14.89 0.48
C ASN A 220 7.92 -14.35 -0.43
N THR A 221 7.56 -13.55 -1.43
CA THR A 221 8.47 -12.77 -2.27
C THR A 221 8.31 -11.28 -1.96
N MET A 222 9.17 -10.41 -2.52
CA MET A 222 9.04 -8.95 -2.41
C MET A 222 7.89 -8.44 -3.31
N GLY A 223 6.70 -9.03 -3.10
CA GLY A 223 5.44 -8.61 -3.68
C GLY A 223 4.87 -7.38 -2.97
N THR A 224 3.62 -7.01 -3.29
CA THR A 224 3.02 -5.78 -2.73
C THR A 224 2.82 -5.88 -1.21
N ALA A 225 2.37 -7.03 -0.68
CA ALA A 225 2.14 -7.20 0.76
C ALA A 225 3.43 -7.02 1.57
N SER A 226 4.53 -7.68 1.19
CA SER A 226 5.83 -7.53 1.84
C SER A 226 6.38 -6.12 1.68
N THR A 227 6.20 -5.50 0.50
CA THR A 227 6.63 -4.12 0.26
C THR A 227 5.90 -3.14 1.17
N VAL A 228 4.56 -3.19 1.26
CA VAL A 228 3.80 -2.24 2.09
C VAL A 228 4.02 -2.46 3.59
N ALA A 229 4.34 -3.70 4.03
CA ALA A 229 4.78 -3.97 5.38
C ALA A 229 6.13 -3.29 5.68
N LEU A 230 7.13 -3.45 4.80
CA LEU A 230 8.41 -2.74 4.89
C LEU A 230 8.23 -1.22 4.92
N LEU A 231 7.35 -0.68 4.07
CA LEU A 231 7.09 0.76 4.01
C LEU A 231 6.36 1.28 5.24
N ALA A 232 5.44 0.50 5.84
CA ALA A 232 4.80 0.86 7.10
C ALA A 232 5.83 0.98 8.25
N GLU A 233 6.84 0.10 8.27
CA GLU A 233 7.95 0.18 9.21
C GLU A 233 8.88 1.36 8.88
N ALA A 234 9.24 1.56 7.60
CA ALA A 234 10.09 2.67 7.16
C ALA A 234 9.45 4.06 7.39
N LEU A 235 8.11 4.14 7.33
CA LEU A 235 7.32 5.31 7.71
C LEU A 235 7.25 5.54 9.23
N GLY A 236 7.81 4.62 10.04
CA GLY A 236 7.86 4.74 11.49
C GLY A 236 6.60 4.28 12.23
N LEU A 237 5.71 3.51 11.61
CA LEU A 237 4.43 3.09 12.20
C LEU A 237 4.47 1.68 12.82
N MET A 238 5.61 0.99 12.83
CA MET A 238 5.75 -0.38 13.35
C MET A 238 6.88 -0.48 14.39
N ILE A 239 6.90 -1.59 15.12
CA ILE A 239 8.05 -1.97 15.95
C ILE A 239 9.23 -2.29 15.02
N PRO A 240 10.41 -1.71 15.21
CA PRO A 240 11.57 -1.95 14.37
C PRO A 240 11.91 -3.44 14.21
N GLY A 241 12.11 -3.89 12.97
CA GLY A 241 12.43 -5.28 12.63
C GLY A 241 11.22 -6.23 12.64
N SER A 242 9.99 -5.72 12.79
CA SER A 242 8.81 -6.58 12.85
C SER A 242 8.13 -6.86 11.50
N SER A 243 8.35 -6.02 10.50
CA SER A 243 7.64 -6.11 9.21
C SER A 243 7.97 -7.36 8.39
N THR A 244 9.10 -8.00 8.67
CA THR A 244 9.62 -9.14 7.89
C THR A 244 9.54 -10.49 8.60
N ILE A 245 9.11 -10.51 9.87
CA ILE A 245 9.01 -11.72 10.66
C ILE A 245 8.05 -12.71 9.95
N PRO A 246 8.48 -13.95 9.67
CA PRO A 246 7.64 -14.93 8.99
C PRO A 246 6.37 -15.25 9.78
N ALA A 247 5.28 -15.54 9.09
CA ALA A 247 4.01 -15.90 9.68
C ALA A 247 4.16 -17.14 10.61
N GLY A 248 3.57 -17.06 11.80
CA GLY A 248 3.64 -18.12 12.80
C GLY A 248 4.96 -18.21 13.59
N HIS A 249 5.93 -17.35 13.30
CA HIS A 249 7.19 -17.33 14.07
C HIS A 249 6.97 -16.72 15.47
N PRO A 250 7.54 -17.30 16.56
CA PRO A 250 7.34 -16.80 17.93
C PRO A 250 7.72 -15.33 18.15
N ARG A 251 8.73 -14.79 17.42
CA ARG A 251 9.05 -13.36 17.44
C ARG A 251 7.87 -12.48 17.03
N GLY A 252 6.95 -12.98 16.20
CA GLY A 252 5.75 -12.25 15.79
C GLY A 252 4.81 -11.96 16.96
N LEU A 253 4.61 -12.94 17.86
CA LEU A 253 3.81 -12.74 19.08
C LEU A 253 4.45 -11.74 20.02
N ALA A 254 5.78 -11.82 20.22
CA ALA A 254 6.51 -10.87 21.06
C ALA A 254 6.45 -9.45 20.48
N ALA A 255 6.61 -9.28 19.17
CA ALA A 255 6.49 -7.98 18.49
C ALA A 255 5.06 -7.41 18.57
N ALA A 256 4.04 -8.26 18.46
CA ALA A 256 2.63 -7.85 18.61
C ALA A 256 2.32 -7.39 20.05
N GLN A 257 2.82 -8.10 21.05
CA GLN A 257 2.69 -7.69 22.45
C GLN A 257 3.40 -6.35 22.70
N GLU A 258 4.61 -6.17 22.16
CA GLU A 258 5.33 -4.90 22.23
C GLU A 258 4.59 -3.75 21.51
N ALA A 259 3.94 -4.05 20.37
CA ALA A 259 3.10 -3.07 19.67
C ALA A 259 1.92 -2.59 20.54
N GLY A 260 1.33 -3.49 21.34
CA GLY A 260 0.32 -3.11 22.34
C GLY A 260 0.86 -2.15 23.40
N ARG A 261 2.03 -2.44 23.97
CA ARG A 261 2.70 -1.54 24.93
C ARG A 261 3.09 -0.20 24.28
N CYS A 262 3.63 -0.25 23.08
CA CYS A 262 4.00 0.93 22.29
C CYS A 262 2.80 1.84 22.01
N ALA A 263 1.63 1.30 21.70
CA ALA A 263 0.41 2.08 21.47
C ALA A 263 0.01 2.90 22.70
N VAL A 264 0.03 2.31 23.89
CA VAL A 264 -0.24 3.02 25.14
C VAL A 264 0.81 4.12 25.39
N ALA A 265 2.09 3.80 25.20
CA ALA A 265 3.19 4.76 25.36
C ALA A 265 3.10 5.90 24.32
N ALA A 266 2.63 5.61 23.10
CA ALA A 266 2.43 6.62 22.06
C ALA A 266 1.30 7.59 22.42
N VAL A 267 0.20 7.11 23.03
CA VAL A 267 -0.89 7.97 23.55
C VAL A 267 -0.35 8.94 24.58
N HIS A 268 0.35 8.44 25.60
CA HIS A 268 0.91 9.30 26.65
C HIS A 268 1.95 10.29 26.13
N ALA A 269 2.73 9.92 25.10
CA ALA A 269 3.71 10.79 24.49
C ALA A 269 3.15 11.70 23.38
N GLY A 270 1.85 11.57 23.02
CA GLY A 270 1.23 12.34 21.95
C GLY A 270 1.80 12.07 20.56
N ARG A 271 2.38 10.87 20.32
CA ARG A 271 2.96 10.49 19.02
C ARG A 271 1.87 10.09 18.04
N ARG A 272 1.57 10.97 17.10
CA ARG A 272 0.48 10.84 16.11
C ARG A 272 1.02 10.74 14.68
N PRO A 273 0.24 10.20 13.73
CA PRO A 273 0.61 10.17 12.32
C PRO A 273 1.07 11.52 11.77
N SER A 274 0.46 12.65 12.17
CA SER A 274 0.87 13.99 11.74
C SER A 274 2.30 14.38 12.13
N GLY A 275 2.84 13.81 13.20
CA GLY A 275 4.21 14.04 13.64
C GLY A 275 5.21 13.01 13.09
N ILE A 276 4.74 11.85 12.64
CA ILE A 276 5.54 10.72 12.15
C ILE A 276 5.64 10.75 10.62
N LEU A 277 4.51 10.86 9.92
CA LEU A 277 4.41 10.84 8.46
C LEU A 277 4.88 12.18 7.85
N SER A 278 6.14 12.51 8.06
CA SER A 278 6.80 13.71 7.58
C SER A 278 7.32 13.54 6.14
N PRO A 279 7.67 14.62 5.43
CA PRO A 279 8.35 14.53 4.14
C PRO A 279 9.62 13.67 4.19
N GLY A 280 10.37 13.73 5.30
CA GLY A 280 11.56 12.89 5.53
C GLY A 280 11.21 11.40 5.65
N ALA A 281 10.12 11.06 6.35
CA ALA A 281 9.64 9.67 6.45
C ALA A 281 9.23 9.12 5.08
N PHE A 282 8.52 9.90 4.24
CA PHE A 282 8.19 9.50 2.87
C PHE A 282 9.42 9.37 1.98
N ALA A 283 10.40 10.26 2.12
CA ALA A 283 11.67 10.15 1.40
C ALA A 283 12.43 8.86 1.78
N ASN A 284 12.46 8.50 3.06
CA ASN A 284 13.03 7.24 3.52
C ASN A 284 12.27 6.04 2.98
N ALA A 285 10.93 6.08 2.97
CA ALA A 285 10.10 5.02 2.42
C ALA A 285 10.36 4.80 0.91
N ILE A 286 10.51 5.87 0.12
CA ILE A 286 10.88 5.78 -1.30
C ILE A 286 12.27 5.14 -1.48
N ARG A 287 13.27 5.53 -0.68
CA ARG A 287 14.61 4.93 -0.72
C ARG A 287 14.58 3.44 -0.37
N VAL A 288 13.84 3.07 0.67
CA VAL A 288 13.60 1.67 1.02
C VAL A 288 12.90 0.92 -0.11
N LEU A 289 11.88 1.51 -0.75
CA LEU A 289 11.19 0.93 -1.90
C LEU A 289 12.17 0.60 -3.04
N HIS A 290 13.09 1.51 -3.35
CA HIS A 290 14.13 1.30 -4.37
C HIS A 290 15.14 0.22 -3.95
N ALA A 291 15.69 0.32 -2.74
CA ALA A 291 16.70 -0.61 -2.25
C ALA A 291 16.17 -2.05 -2.11
N ALA A 292 14.92 -2.19 -1.74
CA ALA A 292 14.23 -3.48 -1.64
C ALA A 292 13.82 -4.05 -3.01
N GLY A 293 13.87 -3.27 -4.10
CA GLY A 293 13.27 -3.68 -5.36
C GLY A 293 11.79 -4.02 -5.20
N GLY A 294 11.03 -3.19 -4.48
CA GLY A 294 9.66 -3.45 -4.08
C GLY A 294 8.64 -3.44 -5.22
N SER A 295 7.37 -3.42 -4.87
CA SER A 295 6.25 -3.43 -5.82
C SER A 295 5.94 -2.05 -6.39
N THR A 296 5.61 -1.96 -7.67
CA THR A 296 5.08 -0.75 -8.32
C THR A 296 3.79 -0.25 -7.67
N ASN A 297 2.95 -1.15 -7.13
CA ASN A 297 1.71 -0.78 -6.44
C ASN A 297 1.96 0.11 -5.21
N ALA A 298 3.13 -0.01 -4.58
CA ALA A 298 3.49 0.79 -3.42
C ALA A 298 3.57 2.29 -3.73
N VAL A 299 3.88 2.67 -4.97
CA VAL A 299 3.90 4.08 -5.42
C VAL A 299 2.51 4.71 -5.26
N ILE A 300 1.47 4.00 -5.73
CA ILE A 300 0.07 4.43 -5.57
C ILE A 300 -0.31 4.52 -4.09
N HIS A 301 0.12 3.55 -3.27
CA HIS A 301 -0.22 3.53 -1.85
C HIS A 301 0.49 4.64 -1.06
N LEU A 302 1.76 4.91 -1.34
CA LEU A 302 2.48 6.02 -0.71
C LEU A 302 1.87 7.37 -1.09
N ALA A 303 1.51 7.58 -2.36
CA ALA A 303 0.83 8.80 -2.80
C ALA A 303 -0.51 9.01 -2.07
N ALA A 304 -1.30 7.93 -1.90
CA ALA A 304 -2.56 8.00 -1.17
C ALA A 304 -2.37 8.32 0.32
N ILE A 305 -1.44 7.65 1.00
CA ILE A 305 -1.14 7.92 2.42
C ILE A 305 -0.64 9.36 2.59
N ALA A 306 0.25 9.83 1.72
CA ALA A 306 0.77 11.20 1.73
C ALA A 306 -0.35 12.23 1.53
N GLY A 307 -1.27 11.97 0.59
CA GLY A 307 -2.46 12.80 0.36
C GLY A 307 -3.35 12.94 1.59
N ARG A 308 -3.54 11.85 2.37
CA ARG A 308 -4.32 11.88 3.61
C ARG A 308 -3.70 12.75 4.71
N VAL A 309 -2.40 12.89 4.72
CA VAL A 309 -1.68 13.75 5.68
C VAL A 309 -1.25 15.09 5.09
N GLY A 310 -1.67 15.41 3.87
CA GLY A 310 -1.38 16.69 3.21
C GLY A 310 0.12 16.90 2.92
N VAL A 311 0.88 15.81 2.73
CA VAL A 311 2.28 15.85 2.32
C VAL A 311 2.34 15.70 0.80
N PRO A 312 2.88 16.69 0.06
CA PRO A 312 3.08 16.56 -1.38
C PRO A 312 4.06 15.40 -1.68
N LEU A 313 3.64 14.49 -2.55
CA LEU A 313 4.48 13.40 -3.03
C LEU A 313 4.29 13.22 -4.55
N PRO A 314 4.85 14.14 -5.37
CA PRO A 314 4.75 14.05 -6.81
C PRO A 314 5.47 12.80 -7.33
N LEU A 315 4.97 12.25 -8.45
CA LEU A 315 5.55 11.04 -9.05
C LEU A 315 7.05 11.19 -9.38
N ASP A 316 7.50 12.40 -9.70
CA ASP A 316 8.90 12.69 -9.99
C ASP A 316 9.83 12.48 -8.78
N ASP A 317 9.30 12.55 -7.56
CA ASP A 317 10.08 12.23 -6.35
C ASP A 317 10.50 10.76 -6.31
N LEU A 318 9.74 9.85 -6.91
CA LEU A 318 10.15 8.45 -7.05
C LEU A 318 11.48 8.34 -7.81
N ALA A 319 11.58 8.98 -8.97
CA ALA A 319 12.81 8.96 -9.76
C ALA A 319 13.94 9.73 -9.07
N ARG A 320 13.67 10.94 -8.59
CA ARG A 320 14.67 11.82 -7.97
C ARG A 320 15.29 11.24 -6.70
N LEU A 321 14.46 10.71 -5.77
CA LEU A 321 14.93 10.15 -4.50
C LEU A 321 15.53 8.75 -4.67
N GLY A 322 15.20 8.06 -5.76
CA GLY A 322 15.70 6.73 -6.06
C GLY A 322 16.93 6.69 -6.96
N ALA A 323 17.33 7.81 -7.57
CA ALA A 323 18.40 7.85 -8.58
C ALA A 323 19.72 7.24 -8.08
N ASP A 324 20.12 7.58 -6.86
CA ASP A 324 21.38 7.14 -6.24
C ASP A 324 21.19 5.95 -5.30
N VAL A 325 19.99 5.37 -5.22
CA VAL A 325 19.71 4.26 -4.33
C VAL A 325 19.99 2.93 -5.02
N PRO A 326 20.98 2.15 -4.57
CA PRO A 326 21.24 0.83 -5.14
C PRO A 326 20.15 -0.18 -4.74
N VAL A 327 19.89 -1.18 -5.60
CA VAL A 327 19.07 -2.33 -5.23
C VAL A 327 19.91 -3.28 -4.38
N LEU A 328 19.52 -3.48 -3.13
CA LEU A 328 20.26 -4.26 -2.14
C LEU A 328 19.60 -5.59 -1.79
N ALA A 329 18.27 -5.70 -1.89
CA ALA A 329 17.58 -6.92 -1.56
C ALA A 329 17.65 -7.93 -2.73
N ASP A 330 18.32 -9.05 -2.48
CA ASP A 330 18.40 -10.20 -3.40
C ASP A 330 17.22 -11.14 -3.12
N VAL A 331 16.00 -10.66 -3.44
CA VAL A 331 14.72 -11.34 -3.21
C VAL A 331 13.86 -11.26 -4.46
N GLN A 332 13.18 -12.37 -4.79
CA GLN A 332 12.26 -12.45 -5.93
C GLN A 332 11.18 -11.32 -5.88
N PRO A 333 10.82 -10.72 -7.01
CA PRO A 333 11.20 -11.03 -8.40
C PRO A 333 12.46 -10.35 -8.89
N SER A 334 13.12 -9.47 -8.14
CA SER A 334 14.34 -8.75 -8.56
C SER A 334 15.63 -9.55 -8.36
N GLY A 335 15.61 -10.53 -7.45
CA GLY A 335 16.68 -11.44 -7.10
C GLY A 335 16.20 -12.88 -6.95
N GLU A 336 16.95 -13.72 -6.21
CA GLU A 336 16.71 -15.16 -6.11
C GLU A 336 16.08 -15.60 -4.78
N GLY A 337 16.35 -14.89 -3.67
CA GLY A 337 15.90 -15.23 -2.31
C GLY A 337 14.40 -15.03 -2.09
N LEU A 338 13.95 -15.37 -0.89
CA LEU A 338 12.58 -15.19 -0.41
C LEU A 338 12.56 -14.28 0.83
N MET A 339 11.36 -13.86 1.27
CA MET A 339 11.20 -12.96 2.43
C MET A 339 11.79 -13.53 3.72
N GLN A 340 11.75 -14.85 3.93
CA GLN A 340 12.42 -15.46 5.09
C GLN A 340 13.94 -15.32 5.07
N ASP A 341 14.55 -15.27 3.87
CA ASP A 341 15.99 -15.06 3.71
C ASP A 341 16.34 -13.59 3.99
N PHE A 342 15.45 -12.66 3.61
CA PHE A 342 15.57 -11.24 3.93
C PHE A 342 15.44 -10.97 5.45
N ASP A 343 14.48 -11.62 6.12
CA ASP A 343 14.34 -11.56 7.57
C ASP A 343 15.58 -12.10 8.29
N ALA A 344 16.08 -13.27 7.86
CA ALA A 344 17.30 -13.88 8.41
C ALA A 344 18.55 -13.01 8.19
N ALA A 345 18.55 -12.18 7.15
CA ALA A 345 19.62 -11.21 6.86
C ALA A 345 19.57 -9.93 7.71
N GLY A 346 18.62 -9.81 8.64
CA GLY A 346 18.44 -8.68 9.55
C GLY A 346 17.25 -7.77 9.20
N GLY A 347 16.47 -8.09 8.16
CA GLY A 347 15.23 -7.40 7.79
C GLY A 347 15.43 -5.92 7.45
N LEU A 348 14.38 -5.10 7.70
CA LEU A 348 14.46 -3.68 7.40
C LEU A 348 15.56 -2.94 8.18
N PRO A 349 15.83 -3.20 9.48
CA PRO A 349 16.93 -2.52 10.19
C PRO A 349 18.28 -2.68 9.47
N ALA A 350 18.64 -3.88 9.01
CA ALA A 350 19.89 -4.09 8.26
C ALA A 350 19.91 -3.32 6.92
N LEU A 351 18.78 -3.25 6.23
CA LEU A 351 18.67 -2.45 5.00
C LEU A 351 18.83 -0.95 5.29
N LEU A 352 18.23 -0.44 6.39
CA LEU A 352 18.40 0.96 6.82
C LEU A 352 19.85 1.28 7.19
N GLY A 353 20.57 0.33 7.81
CA GLY A 353 21.99 0.45 8.11
C GLY A 353 22.82 0.70 6.84
N GLU A 354 22.59 -0.08 5.79
CA GLU A 354 23.26 0.10 4.49
C GLU A 354 22.87 1.40 3.77
N LEU A 355 21.69 1.93 4.03
CA LEU A 355 21.19 3.18 3.46
C LEU A 355 21.48 4.40 4.32
N SER A 356 22.14 4.28 5.47
CA SER A 356 22.26 5.32 6.52
C SER A 356 22.69 6.68 6.00
N ALA A 357 23.61 6.73 5.03
CA ALA A 357 24.11 7.98 4.42
C ALA A 357 23.05 8.70 3.54
N LEU A 358 22.01 8.00 3.12
CA LEU A 358 20.96 8.53 2.24
C LEU A 358 19.69 8.90 3.01
N LEU A 359 19.53 8.43 4.26
CA LEU A 359 18.29 8.59 5.02
C LEU A 359 18.16 9.99 5.66
N ASP A 360 16.92 10.45 5.83
CA ASP A 360 16.59 11.43 6.84
C ASP A 360 16.65 10.75 8.22
N ALA A 361 17.78 10.90 8.89
CA ALA A 361 18.06 10.26 10.17
C ALA A 361 17.15 10.80 11.30
N GLY A 362 16.60 12.01 11.15
CA GLY A 362 15.73 12.65 12.14
C GLY A 362 14.28 12.22 12.06
N ALA A 363 13.87 11.43 11.06
CA ALA A 363 12.49 10.99 10.92
C ALA A 363 12.03 10.18 12.15
N ALA A 364 10.92 10.63 12.77
CA ALA A 364 10.40 10.08 14.02
C ALA A 364 9.64 8.77 13.79
N THR A 365 9.58 7.92 14.81
CA THR A 365 8.77 6.71 14.82
C THR A 365 7.78 6.68 15.99
N VAL A 366 6.78 5.84 15.87
CA VAL A 366 5.77 5.63 16.94
C VAL A 366 6.40 5.08 18.22
N CYS A 367 7.52 4.35 18.11
CA CYS A 367 8.26 3.81 19.25
C CYS A 367 9.10 4.87 19.99
N GLY A 368 9.21 6.09 19.45
CA GLY A 368 10.00 7.17 20.04
C GLY A 368 11.48 7.14 19.66
N LEU A 369 11.90 6.23 18.82
CA LEU A 369 13.21 6.24 18.17
C LEU A 369 13.15 7.03 16.86
N THR A 370 14.28 7.53 16.40
CA THR A 370 14.44 8.06 15.06
C THR A 370 14.91 6.98 14.08
N THR A 371 14.70 7.19 12.78
CA THR A 371 15.22 6.30 11.74
C THR A 371 16.74 6.16 11.82
N GLY A 372 17.46 7.25 12.17
CA GLY A 372 18.91 7.23 12.34
C GLY A 372 19.36 6.35 13.51
N GLU A 373 18.65 6.38 14.65
CA GLU A 373 18.96 5.50 15.80
C GLU A 373 18.72 4.03 15.45
N ILE A 374 17.66 3.71 14.71
CA ILE A 374 17.40 2.35 14.22
C ILE A 374 18.50 1.88 13.27
N ALA A 375 18.90 2.72 12.32
CA ALA A 375 19.96 2.42 11.37
C ALA A 375 21.32 2.23 12.04
N ALA A 376 21.65 3.04 13.08
CA ALA A 376 22.89 2.95 13.82
C ALA A 376 22.98 1.68 14.69
N ALA A 377 21.84 1.16 15.16
CA ALA A 377 21.75 -0.08 15.95
C ALA A 377 21.59 -1.34 15.08
N ALA A 378 21.57 -1.19 13.74
CA ALA A 378 21.27 -2.26 12.82
C ALA A 378 22.34 -3.36 12.82
N PRO A 379 21.94 -4.64 12.64
CA PRO A 379 22.90 -5.70 12.36
C PRO A 379 23.58 -5.47 11.00
N ALA A 380 24.79 -5.97 10.83
CA ALA A 380 25.48 -5.93 9.55
C ALA A 380 24.69 -6.70 8.48
N ALA A 381 24.59 -6.13 7.29
CA ALA A 381 23.93 -6.77 6.16
C ALA A 381 24.62 -8.09 5.78
N SER A 382 23.83 -9.09 5.45
CA SER A 382 24.31 -10.42 5.08
C SER A 382 23.33 -11.13 4.14
N GLY A 383 23.72 -12.24 3.54
CA GLY A 383 22.81 -13.11 2.78
C GLY A 383 22.01 -12.38 1.70
N ALA A 384 20.69 -12.33 1.89
CA ALA A 384 19.75 -11.70 0.96
C ALA A 384 19.75 -10.15 1.01
N ILE A 385 20.50 -9.52 1.90
CA ILE A 385 20.74 -8.07 1.90
C ILE A 385 22.21 -7.85 1.50
N ARG A 386 22.41 -7.30 0.30
CA ARG A 386 23.74 -7.00 -0.23
C ARG A 386 24.27 -5.72 0.41
N PRO A 387 25.59 -5.64 0.70
CA PRO A 387 26.18 -4.37 1.15
C PRO A 387 26.11 -3.31 0.04
N ALA A 388 25.98 -2.05 0.41
CA ALA A 388 25.92 -0.92 -0.52
C ALA A 388 27.15 -0.83 -1.45
N SER A 389 28.31 -1.32 -1.00
CA SER A 389 29.54 -1.41 -1.80
C SER A 389 29.50 -2.48 -2.90
N ARG A 390 28.57 -3.44 -2.83
CA ARG A 390 28.38 -4.52 -3.81
C ARG A 390 26.89 -4.84 -3.99
N PRO A 391 26.13 -3.90 -4.55
CA PRO A 391 24.68 -4.05 -4.71
C PRO A 391 24.31 -5.12 -5.72
N LEU A 392 23.05 -5.56 -5.70
CA LEU A 392 22.47 -6.39 -6.77
C LEU A 392 22.42 -5.61 -8.09
N ARG A 393 22.06 -4.31 -8.00
CA ARG A 393 22.10 -3.35 -9.13
C ARG A 393 22.53 -1.97 -8.61
N PRO A 394 23.36 -1.23 -9.35
CA PRO A 394 23.92 0.05 -8.91
C PRO A 394 22.92 1.22 -8.96
N GLY A 395 21.82 1.13 -9.69
CA GLY A 395 20.80 2.19 -9.82
C GLY A 395 19.47 1.78 -9.22
N GLY A 396 18.56 2.74 -9.15
CA GLY A 396 17.22 2.55 -8.60
C GLY A 396 16.42 1.43 -9.26
N ALA A 397 15.47 0.87 -8.50
CA ALA A 397 14.63 -0.23 -8.97
C ALA A 397 13.55 0.20 -9.97
N PHE A 398 13.27 1.50 -10.07
CA PHE A 398 12.17 2.05 -10.87
C PHE A 398 12.63 3.22 -11.72
N ALA A 399 11.97 3.39 -12.86
CA ALA A 399 12.02 4.61 -13.64
C ALA A 399 10.60 5.18 -13.81
N VAL A 400 10.50 6.51 -13.84
CA VAL A 400 9.31 7.24 -14.26
C VAL A 400 9.50 7.61 -15.73
N VAL A 401 8.52 7.29 -16.56
CA VAL A 401 8.54 7.64 -17.98
C VAL A 401 7.40 8.59 -18.32
N ARG A 402 7.69 9.61 -19.14
CA ARG A 402 6.73 10.62 -19.58
C ARG A 402 6.82 10.80 -21.10
N GLY A 403 5.79 11.39 -21.68
CA GLY A 403 5.76 11.72 -23.10
C GLY A 403 4.35 11.71 -23.68
N SER A 404 4.25 11.65 -25.00
CA SER A 404 2.95 11.74 -25.69
C SER A 404 2.00 10.60 -25.32
N LEU A 405 2.51 9.45 -24.85
CA LEU A 405 1.69 8.31 -24.45
C LEU A 405 1.28 8.34 -22.97
N ALA A 406 2.05 8.99 -22.10
CA ALA A 406 1.78 9.13 -20.67
C ALA A 406 2.22 10.52 -20.17
N PRO A 407 1.49 11.60 -20.48
CA PRO A 407 1.89 12.96 -20.12
C PRO A 407 1.96 13.19 -18.60
N ASP A 408 1.07 12.55 -17.82
CA ASP A 408 1.10 12.64 -16.36
C ASP A 408 2.01 11.60 -15.73
N GLY A 409 2.65 10.77 -16.55
CA GLY A 409 3.64 9.77 -16.18
C GLY A 409 3.12 8.35 -16.14
N ALA A 410 4.08 7.44 -16.18
CA ALA A 410 3.94 6.01 -15.98
C ALA A 410 5.19 5.50 -15.26
N ILE A 411 5.16 4.30 -14.74
CA ILE A 411 6.30 3.69 -14.04
C ILE A 411 6.70 2.36 -14.65
N ILE A 412 7.99 2.08 -14.61
CA ILE A 412 8.54 0.77 -14.98
C ILE A 412 9.47 0.28 -13.87
N LYS A 413 9.33 -1.00 -13.48
CA LYS A 413 10.24 -1.66 -12.54
C LYS A 413 11.47 -2.19 -13.29
N THR A 414 12.49 -1.36 -13.41
CA THR A 414 13.71 -1.68 -14.15
C THR A 414 14.47 -2.85 -13.54
N SER A 415 14.34 -3.09 -12.20
CA SER A 415 15.02 -4.19 -11.51
C SER A 415 14.48 -5.59 -11.85
N ALA A 416 13.29 -5.69 -12.45
CA ALA A 416 12.69 -6.95 -12.87
C ALA A 416 12.43 -7.01 -14.39
N ALA A 417 12.88 -6.03 -15.14
CA ALA A 417 12.76 -5.94 -16.60
C ALA A 417 13.97 -6.55 -17.31
N THR A 418 13.79 -6.96 -18.55
CA THR A 418 14.88 -7.39 -19.44
C THR A 418 15.68 -6.17 -19.89
N PRO A 419 16.99 -6.07 -19.57
CA PRO A 419 17.77 -4.85 -19.84
C PRO A 419 17.73 -4.38 -21.30
N GLY A 420 17.77 -5.31 -22.27
CA GLY A 420 17.70 -4.99 -23.70
C GLY A 420 16.39 -4.38 -24.18
N LEU A 421 15.29 -4.51 -23.37
CA LEU A 421 13.97 -3.95 -23.69
C LEU A 421 13.71 -2.60 -23.02
N LEU A 422 14.62 -2.11 -22.18
CA LEU A 422 14.48 -0.79 -21.53
C LEU A 422 14.61 0.37 -22.52
N ARG A 423 15.20 0.13 -23.70
CA ARG A 423 15.16 1.00 -24.87
C ARG A 423 14.59 0.19 -26.02
N HIS A 424 13.39 0.54 -26.46
CA HIS A 424 12.66 -0.26 -27.44
C HIS A 424 11.80 0.62 -28.36
N ARG A 425 11.63 0.18 -29.62
CA ARG A 425 10.71 0.76 -30.59
C ARG A 425 9.99 -0.36 -31.33
N GLY A 426 8.68 -0.45 -31.20
CA GLY A 426 7.91 -1.54 -31.81
C GLY A 426 6.47 -1.18 -32.12
N PRO A 427 5.82 -1.95 -33.02
CA PRO A 427 4.41 -1.77 -33.36
C PRO A 427 3.52 -2.22 -32.22
N ALA A 428 2.48 -1.44 -31.93
CA ALA A 428 1.48 -1.75 -30.92
C ALA A 428 0.57 -2.92 -31.36
N VAL A 429 0.24 -3.79 -30.40
CA VAL A 429 -0.88 -4.74 -30.46
C VAL A 429 -1.80 -4.39 -29.31
N VAL A 430 -2.99 -3.87 -29.61
CA VAL A 430 -3.87 -3.24 -28.64
C VAL A 430 -4.99 -4.17 -28.21
N PHE A 431 -5.18 -4.25 -26.90
CA PHE A 431 -6.30 -4.91 -26.24
C PHE A 431 -7.14 -3.88 -25.50
N HIS A 432 -8.44 -3.89 -25.75
CA HIS A 432 -9.42 -3.00 -25.11
C HIS A 432 -10.06 -3.69 -23.91
N GLY A 433 -9.40 -3.61 -22.75
CA GLY A 433 -9.83 -4.26 -21.51
C GLY A 433 -9.45 -5.74 -21.43
N TYR A 434 -9.63 -6.29 -20.22
CA TYR A 434 -9.17 -7.63 -19.85
C TYR A 434 -9.82 -8.75 -20.68
N GLN A 435 -11.10 -8.64 -21.00
CA GLN A 435 -11.81 -9.69 -21.72
C GLN A 435 -11.33 -9.82 -23.18
N ASP A 436 -11.11 -8.69 -23.86
CA ASP A 436 -10.54 -8.68 -25.21
C ASP A 436 -9.13 -9.28 -25.21
N MET A 437 -8.28 -8.87 -24.27
CA MET A 437 -6.94 -9.45 -24.11
C MET A 437 -7.01 -10.97 -23.93
N ARG A 438 -7.86 -11.44 -23.01
CA ARG A 438 -7.98 -12.87 -22.71
C ARG A 438 -8.43 -13.71 -23.91
N GLN A 439 -9.28 -13.16 -24.75
CA GLN A 439 -9.78 -13.84 -25.93
C GLN A 439 -8.77 -13.87 -27.08
N ARG A 440 -7.97 -12.79 -27.24
CA ARG A 440 -7.12 -12.59 -28.42
C ARG A 440 -5.64 -12.91 -28.21
N VAL A 441 -5.12 -12.85 -26.99
CA VAL A 441 -3.66 -12.91 -26.75
C VAL A 441 -3.03 -14.22 -27.26
N ASP A 442 -3.78 -15.32 -27.26
CA ASP A 442 -3.32 -16.63 -27.72
C ASP A 442 -3.87 -17.02 -29.11
N ASP A 443 -4.57 -16.11 -29.79
CA ASP A 443 -5.03 -16.36 -31.17
C ASP A 443 -3.81 -16.56 -32.09
N PRO A 444 -3.70 -17.70 -32.78
CA PRO A 444 -2.63 -17.94 -33.75
C PRO A 444 -2.57 -16.88 -34.86
N GLY A 445 -3.71 -16.30 -35.22
CA GLY A 445 -3.85 -15.25 -36.22
C GLY A 445 -3.47 -13.84 -35.75
N LEU A 446 -3.23 -13.64 -34.45
CA LEU A 446 -2.84 -12.32 -33.93
C LEU A 446 -1.54 -11.85 -34.61
N PRO A 447 -1.51 -10.65 -35.26
CA PRO A 447 -0.31 -10.16 -35.94
C PRO A 447 0.72 -9.61 -34.95
N VAL A 448 1.33 -10.50 -34.15
CA VAL A 448 2.30 -10.17 -33.11
C VAL A 448 3.65 -10.80 -33.41
N THR A 449 4.73 -10.03 -33.18
CA THR A 449 6.13 -10.46 -33.28
C THR A 449 6.84 -10.20 -31.95
N ALA A 450 8.08 -10.67 -31.78
CA ALA A 450 8.89 -10.42 -30.61
C ALA A 450 9.16 -8.91 -30.37
N ASP A 451 9.15 -8.10 -31.43
CA ASP A 451 9.36 -6.66 -31.36
C ASP A 451 8.08 -5.86 -31.09
N SER A 452 6.91 -6.51 -31.09
CA SER A 452 5.65 -5.82 -30.83
C SER A 452 5.57 -5.32 -29.38
N VAL A 453 4.87 -4.19 -29.19
CA VAL A 453 4.51 -3.65 -27.89
C VAL A 453 3.06 -4.03 -27.57
N LEU A 454 2.85 -4.83 -26.52
CA LEU A 454 1.51 -5.23 -26.09
C LEU A 454 0.88 -4.10 -25.29
N VAL A 455 -0.28 -3.61 -25.71
CA VAL A 455 -0.99 -2.51 -25.06
C VAL A 455 -2.31 -3.03 -24.48
N LEU A 456 -2.53 -2.81 -23.17
CA LEU A 456 -3.82 -3.06 -22.52
C LEU A 456 -4.38 -1.72 -22.05
N ALA A 457 -5.44 -1.26 -22.69
CA ALA A 457 -6.07 0.02 -22.42
C ALA A 457 -7.43 -0.13 -21.73
N GLY A 458 -7.82 0.87 -20.93
CA GLY A 458 -9.13 0.92 -20.28
C GLY A 458 -9.23 0.07 -19.01
N CYS A 459 -8.11 -0.17 -18.33
CA CYS A 459 -8.03 -0.91 -17.08
C CYS A 459 -7.48 -0.05 -15.92
N GLY A 460 -7.47 1.26 -16.08
CA GLY A 460 -7.09 2.23 -15.05
C GLY A 460 -8.15 2.41 -13.96
N PRO A 461 -7.99 3.41 -13.07
CA PRO A 461 -8.88 3.61 -11.91
C PRO A 461 -10.36 3.68 -12.23
N VAL A 462 -10.75 4.38 -13.31
CA VAL A 462 -12.14 4.55 -13.75
C VAL A 462 -12.57 3.43 -14.68
N GLY A 463 -11.73 3.06 -15.67
CA GLY A 463 -12.05 2.09 -16.69
C GLY A 463 -12.16 0.66 -16.17
N GLY A 464 -11.27 0.27 -15.27
CA GLY A 464 -11.34 -0.96 -14.49
C GLY A 464 -11.53 -0.63 -13.01
N PRO A 465 -12.77 -0.60 -12.47
CA PRO A 465 -12.99 -0.13 -11.10
C PRO A 465 -12.05 -0.79 -10.09
N GLY A 466 -11.24 0.04 -9.40
CA GLY A 466 -10.17 -0.41 -8.52
C GLY A 466 -8.84 -0.66 -9.23
N MET A 467 -8.71 -0.39 -10.54
CA MET A 467 -7.44 -0.55 -11.27
C MET A 467 -6.84 -1.95 -11.08
N PRO A 468 -7.49 -3.03 -11.61
CA PRO A 468 -7.08 -4.41 -11.36
C PRO A 468 -5.64 -4.71 -11.81
N GLU A 469 -5.03 -5.78 -11.26
CA GLU A 469 -3.65 -6.21 -11.57
C GLU A 469 -3.55 -6.99 -12.89
N TRP A 470 -4.17 -6.46 -13.95
CA TRP A 470 -4.21 -7.08 -15.27
C TRP A 470 -3.05 -6.70 -16.19
N GLY A 471 -2.18 -5.80 -15.73
CA GLY A 471 -1.06 -5.28 -16.54
C GLY A 471 0.03 -6.30 -16.87
N MET A 472 0.04 -7.46 -16.18
CA MET A 472 0.87 -8.58 -16.60
C MET A 472 0.23 -9.29 -17.80
N ILE A 473 0.24 -8.62 -18.95
CA ILE A 473 -0.24 -9.20 -20.22
C ILE A 473 0.61 -10.44 -20.51
N PRO A 474 0.02 -11.63 -20.71
CA PRO A 474 0.79 -12.83 -21.02
C PRO A 474 1.53 -12.70 -22.33
N ILE A 475 2.73 -13.28 -22.41
CA ILE A 475 3.41 -13.44 -23.71
C ILE A 475 2.54 -14.36 -24.58
N PRO A 476 2.19 -13.98 -25.83
CA PRO A 476 1.40 -14.84 -26.72
C PRO A 476 1.97 -16.25 -26.82
N ALA A 477 1.13 -17.29 -26.71
CA ALA A 477 1.57 -18.67 -26.58
C ALA A 477 2.51 -19.10 -27.72
N LYS A 478 2.27 -18.65 -28.96
CA LYS A 478 3.13 -18.93 -30.11
C LYS A 478 4.54 -18.35 -29.97
N LEU A 479 4.69 -17.19 -29.33
CA LEU A 479 6.00 -16.58 -29.06
C LEU A 479 6.69 -17.23 -27.86
N ALA A 480 5.93 -17.55 -26.81
CA ALA A 480 6.45 -18.28 -25.65
C ALA A 480 6.95 -19.69 -26.06
N ALA A 481 6.25 -20.39 -26.96
CA ALA A 481 6.69 -21.65 -27.53
C ALA A 481 7.97 -21.49 -28.38
N ALA A 482 8.15 -20.35 -29.03
CA ALA A 482 9.37 -20.00 -29.78
C ALA A 482 10.52 -19.51 -28.89
N GLY A 483 10.36 -19.50 -27.54
CA GLY A 483 11.40 -19.14 -26.58
C GLY A 483 11.44 -17.66 -26.18
N ILE A 484 10.48 -16.85 -26.60
CA ILE A 484 10.37 -15.45 -26.16
C ILE A 484 9.84 -15.45 -24.72
N SER A 485 10.62 -14.91 -23.79
CA SER A 485 10.30 -14.87 -22.36
C SER A 485 9.88 -13.49 -21.85
N ASP A 486 10.10 -12.42 -22.62
CA ASP A 486 9.70 -11.06 -22.27
C ASP A 486 9.41 -10.22 -23.51
N MET A 487 8.53 -9.22 -23.37
CA MET A 487 8.18 -8.23 -24.38
C MET A 487 7.84 -6.92 -23.69
N VAL A 488 7.94 -5.80 -24.38
CA VAL A 488 7.45 -4.52 -23.85
C VAL A 488 5.93 -4.53 -23.77
N ARG A 489 5.41 -4.19 -22.61
CA ARG A 489 3.99 -4.06 -22.30
C ARG A 489 3.70 -2.66 -21.79
N VAL A 490 2.56 -2.08 -22.15
CA VAL A 490 2.13 -0.75 -21.71
C VAL A 490 0.67 -0.81 -21.29
N THR A 491 0.34 -0.26 -20.14
CA THR A 491 -1.03 -0.28 -19.63
C THR A 491 -1.31 0.85 -18.63
N ASP A 492 -2.57 1.25 -18.52
CA ASP A 492 -3.11 2.06 -17.42
C ASP A 492 -3.49 1.23 -16.18
N ALA A 493 -3.40 -0.10 -16.26
CA ALA A 493 -3.62 -1.02 -15.14
C ALA A 493 -2.41 -1.10 -14.18
N ARG A 494 -2.60 -1.84 -13.07
CA ARG A 494 -1.53 -2.33 -12.18
C ARG A 494 -1.08 -3.73 -12.60
N MET A 495 0.03 -4.16 -12.03
CA MET A 495 0.56 -5.51 -12.11
C MET A 495 0.81 -6.03 -10.70
N SER A 496 0.67 -7.34 -10.46
CA SER A 496 1.07 -7.94 -9.18
C SER A 496 2.54 -7.65 -8.87
N GLY A 497 2.84 -7.30 -7.63
CA GLY A 497 4.22 -7.07 -7.19
C GLY A 497 5.11 -8.32 -7.26
N THR A 498 4.52 -9.51 -7.43
CA THR A 498 5.22 -10.79 -7.62
C THR A 498 5.57 -11.07 -9.09
N SER A 499 5.07 -10.24 -10.03
CA SER A 499 5.32 -10.36 -11.47
C SER A 499 6.66 -9.76 -11.88
N TYR A 500 7.11 -10.10 -13.07
CA TYR A 500 8.39 -9.69 -13.67
C TYR A 500 8.21 -9.28 -15.13
N GLY A 501 9.30 -8.79 -15.74
CA GLY A 501 9.35 -8.41 -17.14
C GLY A 501 9.19 -6.90 -17.39
N THR A 502 9.29 -6.53 -18.67
CA THR A 502 9.34 -5.13 -19.12
C THR A 502 7.94 -4.59 -19.30
N VAL A 503 7.38 -3.99 -18.24
CA VAL A 503 6.01 -3.48 -18.21
C VAL A 503 5.98 -2.04 -17.76
N VAL A 504 5.46 -1.15 -18.60
CA VAL A 504 5.13 0.24 -18.27
C VAL A 504 3.70 0.26 -17.74
N LEU A 505 3.54 0.69 -16.50
CA LEU A 505 2.33 0.58 -15.69
C LEU A 505 1.80 1.96 -15.30
N HIS A 506 0.53 1.99 -14.93
CA HIS A 506 -0.10 3.21 -14.38
C HIS A 506 -0.07 4.40 -15.35
N ALA A 507 -0.07 4.14 -16.67
CA ALA A 507 -0.04 5.21 -17.67
C ALA A 507 -1.19 6.20 -17.42
N ALA A 508 -0.83 7.45 -17.21
CA ALA A 508 -1.76 8.51 -16.85
C ALA A 508 -1.64 9.72 -17.79
N PRO A 509 -2.80 10.35 -18.12
CA PRO A 509 -4.18 9.98 -17.76
C PRO A 509 -4.60 8.64 -18.36
N GLU A 510 -5.47 7.88 -17.66
CA GLU A 510 -5.95 6.58 -18.15
C GLU A 510 -6.83 6.68 -19.41
N ALA A 511 -6.97 5.57 -20.14
CA ALA A 511 -7.75 5.51 -21.37
C ALA A 511 -9.24 5.85 -21.17
N ALA A 512 -9.85 5.42 -20.08
CA ALA A 512 -11.29 5.58 -19.84
C ALA A 512 -11.76 7.03 -19.71
N ILE A 513 -10.83 7.96 -19.40
CA ILE A 513 -11.09 9.41 -19.34
C ILE A 513 -10.51 10.16 -20.55
N GLY A 514 -10.17 9.45 -21.63
CA GLY A 514 -9.62 10.03 -22.85
C GLY A 514 -8.13 10.30 -22.83
N GLY A 515 -7.38 9.63 -21.95
CA GLY A 515 -5.92 9.65 -21.97
C GLY A 515 -5.35 9.07 -23.27
N PRO A 516 -4.06 9.33 -23.58
CA PRO A 516 -3.47 8.97 -24.88
C PRO A 516 -3.55 7.47 -25.21
N LEU A 517 -3.54 6.62 -24.19
CA LEU A 517 -3.64 5.16 -24.37
C LEU A 517 -4.95 4.75 -25.08
N ALA A 518 -6.04 5.53 -24.95
CA ALA A 518 -7.30 5.33 -25.66
C ALA A 518 -7.20 5.57 -27.17
N LEU A 519 -6.15 6.22 -27.62
CA LEU A 519 -5.97 6.66 -29.03
C LEU A 519 -4.99 5.76 -29.79
N VAL A 520 -4.36 4.79 -29.12
CA VAL A 520 -3.44 3.85 -29.75
C VAL A 520 -4.22 2.85 -30.60
N ALA A 521 -3.75 2.58 -31.81
CA ALA A 521 -4.27 1.58 -32.70
C ALA A 521 -3.23 0.50 -33.02
N ASP A 522 -3.68 -0.68 -33.44
CA ASP A 522 -2.80 -1.75 -33.89
C ASP A 522 -1.84 -1.24 -34.99
N GLY A 523 -0.55 -1.54 -34.85
CA GLY A 523 0.49 -1.12 -35.77
C GLY A 523 1.10 0.26 -35.49
N ASP A 524 0.53 1.08 -34.62
CA ASP A 524 1.15 2.34 -34.21
C ASP A 524 2.52 2.09 -33.55
N MET A 525 3.50 2.93 -33.87
CA MET A 525 4.84 2.78 -33.31
C MET A 525 4.93 3.40 -31.91
N ILE A 526 5.33 2.60 -30.92
CA ILE A 526 5.62 3.05 -29.56
C ILE A 526 7.13 3.05 -29.34
N CYS A 527 7.65 4.15 -28.80
CA CYS A 527 9.05 4.33 -28.44
C CYS A 527 9.17 4.43 -26.91
N LEU A 528 9.94 3.53 -26.30
CA LEU A 528 10.32 3.51 -24.89
C LEU A 528 11.81 3.77 -24.76
N ASP A 529 12.20 4.70 -23.90
CA ASP A 529 13.57 4.84 -23.37
C ASP A 529 13.46 5.06 -21.85
N ALA A 530 13.58 3.99 -21.10
CA ALA A 530 13.43 4.03 -19.64
C ALA A 530 14.60 4.74 -18.95
N GLU A 531 15.78 4.79 -19.56
CA GLU A 531 16.94 5.53 -19.03
C GLU A 531 16.77 7.04 -19.21
N ALA A 532 16.23 7.45 -20.38
CA ALA A 532 15.90 8.85 -20.64
C ALA A 532 14.58 9.28 -19.99
N GLY A 533 13.84 8.37 -19.32
CA GLY A 533 12.55 8.65 -18.71
C GLY A 533 11.46 8.99 -19.74
N SER A 534 11.49 8.41 -20.94
CA SER A 534 10.57 8.78 -22.02
C SER A 534 9.75 7.62 -22.57
N ILE A 535 8.48 7.90 -22.90
CA ILE A 535 7.60 7.02 -23.67
C ILE A 535 6.74 7.84 -24.64
N SER A 536 6.74 7.48 -25.89
CA SER A 536 6.00 8.23 -26.92
C SER A 536 5.30 7.34 -27.92
N LEU A 537 4.22 7.90 -28.48
CA LEU A 537 3.50 7.37 -29.60
C LEU A 537 3.97 8.12 -30.87
N ASP A 538 4.58 7.39 -31.80
CA ASP A 538 5.10 7.93 -33.06
C ASP A 538 3.99 7.91 -34.13
N VAL A 539 3.01 8.80 -33.96
CA VAL A 539 1.85 9.01 -34.85
C VAL A 539 1.72 10.51 -35.11
N PRO A 540 1.41 10.94 -36.33
CA PRO A 540 1.23 12.36 -36.66
C PRO A 540 0.20 13.04 -35.77
N ALA A 541 0.46 14.28 -35.34
CA ALA A 541 -0.41 15.04 -34.44
C ALA A 541 -1.83 15.21 -34.98
N GLU A 542 -1.97 15.37 -36.31
CA GLU A 542 -3.25 15.48 -36.98
C GLU A 542 -4.11 14.20 -36.86
N GLU A 543 -3.45 13.04 -36.93
CA GLU A 543 -4.11 11.73 -36.76
C GLU A 543 -4.54 11.55 -35.29
N ILE A 544 -3.71 11.91 -34.33
CA ILE A 544 -4.08 11.91 -32.92
C ILE A 544 -5.27 12.85 -32.66
N ALA A 545 -5.26 14.05 -33.24
CA ALA A 545 -6.38 14.98 -33.12
C ALA A 545 -7.68 14.41 -33.73
N ARG A 546 -7.59 13.75 -34.87
CA ARG A 546 -8.72 13.07 -35.51
C ARG A 546 -9.29 11.95 -34.63
N ARG A 547 -8.42 11.08 -34.09
CA ARG A 547 -8.82 9.99 -33.18
C ARG A 547 -9.44 10.55 -31.89
N ARG A 548 -8.88 11.61 -31.34
CA ARG A 548 -9.40 12.28 -30.13
C ARG A 548 -10.80 12.87 -30.37
N ALA A 549 -11.04 13.47 -31.55
CA ALA A 549 -12.34 14.00 -31.90
C ALA A 549 -13.42 12.90 -32.11
N ALA A 550 -13.01 11.69 -32.47
CA ALA A 550 -13.89 10.53 -32.64
C ALA A 550 -14.07 9.70 -31.35
N TRP A 551 -13.21 9.93 -30.31
CA TRP A 551 -13.28 9.19 -29.07
C TRP A 551 -14.52 9.59 -28.26
N ALA A 552 -15.14 8.59 -27.64
CA ALA A 552 -16.22 8.79 -26.68
C ALA A 552 -15.94 7.96 -25.41
N PRO A 553 -16.30 8.47 -24.22
CA PRO A 553 -16.10 7.73 -22.98
C PRO A 553 -16.90 6.42 -23.02
N PRO A 554 -16.36 5.34 -22.46
CA PRO A 554 -17.08 4.07 -22.35
C PRO A 554 -18.34 4.24 -21.49
N ALA A 555 -19.39 3.49 -21.82
CA ALA A 555 -20.60 3.48 -21.01
C ALA A 555 -20.28 3.01 -19.58
N PRO A 556 -20.82 3.66 -18.53
CA PRO A 556 -20.55 3.27 -17.16
C PRO A 556 -21.10 1.88 -16.85
N GLY A 557 -20.25 0.97 -16.41
CA GLY A 557 -20.64 -0.42 -16.07
C GLY A 557 -21.46 -0.53 -14.78
N HIS A 558 -21.35 0.43 -13.87
CA HIS A 558 -22.05 0.47 -12.59
C HIS A 558 -22.81 1.78 -12.42
N LEU A 559 -24.10 1.70 -12.13
CA LEU A 559 -24.99 2.86 -12.01
C LEU A 559 -25.36 3.17 -10.56
N ARG A 560 -24.97 2.33 -9.58
CA ARG A 560 -25.28 2.50 -8.15
C ARG A 560 -24.25 1.81 -7.24
N GLY A 561 -24.33 2.14 -5.96
CA GLY A 561 -23.56 1.53 -4.90
C GLY A 561 -22.11 1.99 -4.90
N TRP A 562 -21.27 1.26 -4.15
CA TRP A 562 -19.86 1.60 -3.99
C TRP A 562 -19.09 1.74 -5.30
N PRO A 563 -19.23 0.85 -6.31
CA PRO A 563 -18.50 1.00 -7.56
C PRO A 563 -18.85 2.28 -8.34
N ALA A 564 -20.11 2.76 -8.26
CA ALA A 564 -20.49 4.03 -8.89
C ALA A 564 -19.87 5.22 -8.17
N LEU A 565 -19.97 5.26 -6.82
CA LEU A 565 -19.33 6.29 -6.01
C LEU A 565 -17.81 6.32 -6.22
N TYR A 566 -17.15 5.15 -6.25
CA TYR A 566 -15.72 5.04 -6.52
C TYR A 566 -15.37 5.64 -7.88
N ARG A 567 -16.05 5.25 -8.95
CA ARG A 567 -15.80 5.74 -10.30
C ARG A 567 -15.93 7.27 -10.40
N ASP A 568 -16.93 7.83 -9.72
CA ASP A 568 -17.26 9.25 -9.84
C ASP A 568 -16.28 10.15 -9.06
N HIS A 569 -15.51 9.58 -8.11
CA HIS A 569 -14.64 10.33 -7.20
C HIS A 569 -13.17 9.87 -7.21
N VAL A 570 -12.82 8.77 -7.87
CA VAL A 570 -11.45 8.26 -7.84
C VAL A 570 -10.50 9.16 -8.62
N LEU A 571 -9.39 9.49 -7.96
CA LEU A 571 -8.25 10.21 -8.55
C LEU A 571 -7.38 9.27 -9.39
N GLN A 572 -6.56 9.84 -10.27
CA GLN A 572 -5.65 9.08 -11.13
C GLN A 572 -4.49 8.45 -10.35
N ALA A 573 -3.78 7.51 -10.98
CA ALA A 573 -2.70 6.75 -10.35
C ALA A 573 -1.58 7.61 -9.75
N PRO A 574 -1.09 8.69 -10.37
CA PRO A 574 -0.10 9.58 -9.74
C PRO A 574 -0.57 10.26 -8.45
N GLN A 575 -1.90 10.34 -8.26
CA GLN A 575 -2.55 10.89 -7.07
C GLN A 575 -3.00 9.80 -6.09
N GLY A 576 -2.55 8.56 -6.28
CA GLY A 576 -2.76 7.45 -5.36
C GLY A 576 -4.10 6.71 -5.51
N CYS A 577 -4.91 6.96 -6.53
CA CYS A 577 -6.27 6.38 -6.67
C CYS A 577 -7.10 6.52 -5.39
N ASP A 578 -6.94 7.62 -4.66
CA ASP A 578 -7.79 7.95 -3.51
C ASP A 578 -9.07 8.63 -4.00
N LEU A 579 -10.02 8.91 -3.10
CA LEU A 579 -11.21 9.68 -3.44
C LEU A 579 -10.95 11.17 -3.20
N ASP A 580 -11.38 12.01 -4.10
CA ASP A 580 -11.10 13.46 -4.15
C ASP A 580 -11.52 14.18 -2.85
N PHE A 581 -12.63 13.77 -2.23
CA PHE A 581 -13.15 14.36 -0.98
C PHE A 581 -12.45 13.84 0.29
N LEU A 582 -11.54 12.87 0.18
CA LEU A 582 -10.80 12.29 1.31
C LEU A 582 -9.35 12.79 1.42
N VAL A 583 -8.85 13.44 0.37
CA VAL A 583 -7.50 14.01 0.34
C VAL A 583 -7.48 15.31 1.14
N ALA A 584 -6.47 15.50 1.98
CA ALA A 584 -6.26 16.76 2.70
C ALA A 584 -5.44 17.73 1.83
N PRO A 585 -6.02 18.79 1.27
CA PRO A 585 -5.29 19.74 0.43
C PRO A 585 -4.14 20.43 1.18
N THR A 586 -4.28 20.62 2.48
CA THR A 586 -3.25 21.17 3.37
C THR A 586 -3.34 20.50 4.74
N PRO A 587 -2.28 20.58 5.57
CA PRO A 587 -2.34 20.09 6.96
C PRO A 587 -3.48 20.67 7.81
N ALA A 588 -3.96 21.87 7.49
CA ALA A 588 -5.09 22.48 8.17
C ALA A 588 -6.43 21.78 7.91
N HIS A 589 -6.59 21.15 6.74
CA HIS A 589 -7.81 20.41 6.37
C HIS A 589 -7.92 19.04 7.05
N ARG A 590 -6.90 18.59 7.77
CA ARG A 590 -6.93 17.37 8.59
C ARG A 590 -7.73 17.52 9.89
N ARG A 591 -8.28 18.71 10.15
CA ARG A 591 -8.96 18.95 11.40
C ARG A 591 -10.17 18.04 11.56
N PHE A 592 -10.04 17.12 12.50
CA PHE A 592 -11.12 16.31 13.00
C PHE A 592 -12.03 17.14 13.90
N VAL A 593 -13.32 17.06 13.64
CA VAL A 593 -14.33 17.63 14.52
C VAL A 593 -14.81 16.52 15.44
N GLU A 594 -14.53 16.65 16.74
CA GLU A 594 -14.97 15.67 17.72
C GLU A 594 -16.50 15.57 17.74
N PRO A 595 -17.07 14.37 17.80
CA PRO A 595 -18.51 14.21 17.87
C PRO A 595 -19.07 14.75 19.20
N VAL A 596 -20.29 15.19 19.17
CA VAL A 596 -21.03 15.52 20.41
C VAL A 596 -21.34 14.23 21.16
N VAL A 597 -20.79 14.08 22.35
CA VAL A 597 -21.08 12.95 23.24
C VAL A 597 -22.31 13.27 24.04
N GLY A 598 -23.44 12.70 23.69
CA GLY A 598 -24.75 12.98 24.32
C GLY A 598 -25.62 11.72 24.35
N ARG A 599 -26.90 11.89 24.69
CA ARG A 599 -27.88 10.80 24.62
C ARG A 599 -28.09 10.39 23.16
N SER A 600 -28.09 9.09 22.91
CA SER A 600 -28.43 8.47 21.62
C SER A 600 -29.91 8.08 21.60
#